data_974bd7da930fb902807fd28ac6b3628c
#
_entry.id   974bd7da930fb902807fd28ac6b3628c
#
_cell.length_a   1.000
_cell.length_b   1.000
_cell.length_c   1.000
_cell.angle_alpha   90.00
_cell.angle_beta   90.00
_cell.angle_gamma   90.00
#
_symmetry.space_group_name_H-M   'P 1'
#
loop_
_entity.id
_entity.type
_entity.pdbx_description
1 polymer ?
#
loop_
_entity_poly.entity_id
_entity_poly.type
_entity_poly.pdbx_seq_one_letter_code
_entity_poly.pdbx_strand_id
1 'polypeptide(L)'
;TTLQKNIETRLTKEYLNSFIKIDDRHKAFLNWLYGNFEAMQLYLDAGYATTSNQGGMSSYQFKNPYNLENEKEFFELWFKIWSKSDKSHQGTNLKIAISVAMEFNKEVSAWYNSSLKIDPIKRYLNYEDALQQGFLFEDFASLTVQETRNVVNAKITDDDMNWLRNYVKQNKPDMLTRSGITRGYTLIKYVMKNPETGVSVQSGNFYGPNPTIKEVIKYGGVCGAMSKLSCVLAQAYGVPAFPVGQPGHCAYIFLNSDHNYQLGYDVYGWKGCGNY
;
A
#
# COMPACT_ATOMS: atom_id res chain seq x y z
N THR A 1 13.69 17.85 22.23
CA THR A 1 14.53 17.72 21.01
C THR A 1 13.87 18.49 19.85
N THR A 2 14.62 18.73 18.76
CA THR A 2 14.10 19.34 17.53
C THR A 2 13.00 18.47 16.91
N LEU A 3 13.17 17.15 16.91
CA LEU A 3 12.16 16.21 16.39
C LEU A 3 10.83 16.33 17.18
N GLN A 4 10.88 16.38 18.51
CA GLN A 4 9.67 16.56 19.34
C GLN A 4 8.95 17.87 18.99
N LYS A 5 9.69 19.00 18.84
CA LYS A 5 9.10 20.28 18.44
C LYS A 5 8.41 20.21 17.07
N ASN A 6 9.03 19.49 16.09
CA ASN A 6 8.44 19.31 14.76
C ASN A 6 7.13 18.49 14.85
N ILE A 7 7.10 17.44 15.68
CA ILE A 7 5.89 16.64 15.94
C ILE A 7 4.81 17.50 16.62
N GLU A 8 5.19 18.28 17.64
CA GLU A 8 4.26 19.21 18.31
C GLU A 8 3.70 20.29 17.37
N THR A 9 4.49 20.73 16.39
CA THR A 9 4.02 21.65 15.36
C THR A 9 3.04 20.99 14.41
N ARG A 10 3.33 19.74 14.03
CA ARG A 10 2.55 18.97 13.06
C ARG A 10 1.20 18.51 13.62
N LEU A 11 1.15 18.10 14.89
CA LEU A 11 -0.05 17.57 15.54
C LEU A 11 -0.76 18.57 16.45
N THR A 12 -0.15 19.70 16.76
CA THR A 12 -0.48 20.70 17.75
C THR A 12 -0.38 20.22 19.21
N LYS A 13 0.04 21.12 20.08
CA LYS A 13 0.14 20.81 21.53
C LYS A 13 -1.23 20.53 22.15
N GLU A 14 -2.26 21.24 21.68
CA GLU A 14 -3.63 21.07 22.15
C GLU A 14 -4.13 19.65 21.89
N TYR A 15 -3.91 19.13 20.68
CA TYR A 15 -4.27 17.76 20.34
C TYR A 15 -3.49 16.74 21.18
N LEU A 16 -2.16 16.86 21.24
CA LEU A 16 -1.33 15.94 22.03
C LEU A 16 -1.70 15.93 23.51
N ASN A 17 -2.02 17.10 24.09
CA ASN A 17 -2.52 17.18 25.46
C ASN A 17 -3.88 16.51 25.66
N SER A 18 -4.76 16.57 24.66
CA SER A 18 -6.05 15.86 24.69
C SER A 18 -5.86 14.37 24.54
N PHE A 19 -4.98 13.95 23.64
CA PHE A 19 -4.65 12.55 23.36
C PHE A 19 -4.15 11.81 24.61
N ILE A 20 -3.20 12.38 25.36
CA ILE A 20 -2.66 11.74 26.58
C ILE A 20 -3.64 11.70 27.76
N LYS A 21 -4.73 12.47 27.70
CA LYS A 21 -5.78 12.47 28.72
C LYS A 21 -6.84 11.40 28.52
N ILE A 22 -6.83 10.70 27.39
CA ILE A 22 -7.80 9.64 27.08
C ILE A 22 -7.62 8.48 28.07
N ASP A 23 -6.41 7.94 28.17
CA ASP A 23 -6.03 6.90 29.13
C ASP A 23 -4.50 6.75 29.26
N ASP A 24 -4.06 5.85 30.14
CA ASP A 24 -2.64 5.59 30.39
C ASP A 24 -1.90 5.00 29.18
N ARG A 25 -2.59 4.29 28.28
CA ARG A 25 -1.96 3.71 27.07
C ARG A 25 -1.64 4.81 26.04
N HIS A 26 -2.52 5.77 25.87
CA HIS A 26 -2.25 6.95 25.01
C HIS A 26 -1.05 7.74 25.53
N LYS A 27 -0.98 7.91 26.85
CA LYS A 27 0.17 8.56 27.50
C LYS A 27 1.45 7.73 27.31
N ALA A 28 1.38 6.40 27.47
CA ALA A 28 2.51 5.52 27.25
C ALA A 28 3.02 5.55 25.81
N PHE A 29 2.12 5.59 24.83
CA PHE A 29 2.49 5.72 23.41
C PHE A 29 3.25 7.02 23.11
N LEU A 30 2.75 8.17 23.60
CA LEU A 30 3.45 9.44 23.38
C LEU A 30 4.81 9.47 24.09
N ASN A 31 4.91 8.92 25.31
CA ASN A 31 6.17 8.81 26.03
C ASN A 31 7.17 7.92 25.29
N TRP A 32 6.71 6.76 24.75
CA TRP A 32 7.50 5.88 23.93
C TRP A 32 7.99 6.61 22.67
N LEU A 33 7.10 7.31 21.96
CA LEU A 33 7.46 8.07 20.76
C LEU A 33 8.54 9.11 21.07
N TYR A 34 8.38 9.89 22.13
CA TYR A 34 9.36 10.92 22.50
C TYR A 34 10.69 10.36 23.03
N GLY A 35 10.70 9.13 23.51
CA GLY A 35 11.90 8.38 23.87
C GLY A 35 12.54 7.61 22.71
N ASN A 36 11.88 7.54 21.55
CA ASN A 36 12.33 6.74 20.40
C ASN A 36 12.72 7.64 19.22
N PHE A 37 14.04 7.84 19.06
CA PHE A 37 14.58 8.67 17.98
C PHE A 37 14.16 8.14 16.58
N GLU A 38 14.28 6.82 16.35
CA GLU A 38 13.91 6.19 15.08
C GLU A 38 12.44 6.43 14.72
N ALA A 39 11.54 6.28 15.70
CA ALA A 39 10.12 6.48 15.49
C ALA A 39 9.78 7.93 15.12
N MET A 40 10.38 8.89 15.82
CA MET A 40 10.19 10.31 15.51
C MET A 40 10.73 10.66 14.12
N GLN A 41 11.91 10.15 13.77
CA GLN A 41 12.54 10.41 12.47
C GLN A 41 11.71 9.78 11.34
N LEU A 42 11.33 8.51 11.43
CA LEU A 42 10.50 7.82 10.43
C LEU A 42 9.15 8.51 10.23
N TYR A 43 8.51 8.98 11.31
CA TYR A 43 7.26 9.73 11.20
C TYR A 43 7.43 11.02 10.38
N LEU A 44 8.48 11.76 10.65
CA LEU A 44 8.73 13.03 9.95
C LEU A 44 9.15 12.78 8.48
N ASP A 45 9.94 11.73 8.22
CA ASP A 45 10.41 11.36 6.89
C ASP A 45 9.32 10.73 6.01
N ALA A 46 8.26 10.20 6.63
CA ALA A 46 7.13 9.58 5.90
C ALA A 46 6.35 10.56 5.02
N GLY A 47 6.57 11.87 5.15
CA GLY A 47 5.72 12.86 4.52
C GLY A 47 4.41 13.03 5.30
N TYR A 48 3.38 13.59 4.68
CA TYR A 48 2.09 13.81 5.33
C TYR A 48 1.11 12.66 5.13
N ALA A 49 0.15 12.54 6.05
CA ALA A 49 -0.92 11.56 5.96
C ALA A 49 -1.74 11.76 4.68
N THR A 50 -2.22 10.67 4.11
CA THR A 50 -3.01 10.68 2.89
C THR A 50 -4.29 11.50 3.07
N THR A 51 -4.56 12.40 2.12
CA THR A 51 -5.72 13.31 2.18
C THR A 51 -6.97 12.75 1.51
N SER A 52 -6.82 11.68 0.73
CA SER A 52 -7.94 11.05 0.02
C SER A 52 -7.77 9.54 -0.04
N ASN A 53 -8.90 8.85 -0.06
CA ASN A 53 -9.01 7.41 -0.29
C ASN A 53 -9.02 7.04 -1.78
N GLN A 54 -8.51 7.91 -2.65
CA GLN A 54 -8.55 7.70 -4.08
C GLN A 54 -7.72 6.48 -4.48
N GLY A 55 -8.41 5.38 -4.73
CA GLY A 55 -7.88 4.27 -5.47
C GLY A 55 -7.93 4.59 -6.96
N GLY A 56 -6.81 4.63 -7.64
CA GLY A 56 -6.78 4.84 -9.08
C GLY A 56 -5.55 5.62 -9.53
N MET A 57 -5.44 5.84 -10.83
CA MET A 57 -4.29 6.47 -11.46
C MET A 57 -4.03 7.92 -11.02
N SER A 58 -5.03 8.57 -10.43
CA SER A 58 -4.92 9.94 -9.92
C SER A 58 -4.35 10.02 -8.50
N SER A 59 -4.04 8.91 -7.85
CA SER A 59 -3.48 8.90 -6.50
C SER A 59 -2.00 9.29 -6.42
N TYR A 60 -1.41 9.71 -7.55
CA TYR A 60 -0.05 10.23 -7.61
C TYR A 60 0.04 11.68 -7.18
N GLN A 61 -0.31 11.94 -5.98
CA GLN A 61 0.23 13.12 -5.35
C GLN A 61 1.45 12.67 -4.56
N PHE A 62 2.62 12.72 -5.16
CA PHE A 62 3.90 12.52 -4.48
C PHE A 62 4.08 13.41 -3.25
N LYS A 63 3.21 14.40 -3.09
CA LYS A 63 3.15 15.28 -1.93
C LYS A 63 1.70 15.45 -1.52
N ASN A 64 1.24 14.65 -0.58
CA ASN A 64 0.01 14.98 0.11
C ASN A 64 0.18 16.37 0.80
N PRO A 65 -0.75 17.31 0.60
CA PRO A 65 -0.71 18.55 1.33
C PRO A 65 -0.92 18.29 2.82
N TYR A 66 -0.32 19.10 3.67
CA TYR A 66 -0.55 19.03 5.10
C TYR A 66 -2.03 19.28 5.42
N ASN A 67 -2.61 18.43 6.25
CA ASN A 67 -3.94 18.58 6.79
C ASN A 67 -3.96 18.03 8.22
N LEU A 68 -4.27 18.88 9.19
CA LEU A 68 -4.21 18.52 10.61
C LEU A 68 -5.16 17.36 10.97
N GLU A 69 -6.38 17.34 10.43
CA GLU A 69 -7.33 16.27 10.75
C GLU A 69 -6.86 14.92 10.23
N ASN A 70 -6.25 14.87 9.04
CA ASN A 70 -5.66 13.64 8.51
C ASN A 70 -4.45 13.19 9.34
N GLU A 71 -3.63 14.13 9.83
CA GLU A 71 -2.53 13.81 10.75
C GLU A 71 -3.02 13.25 12.09
N LYS A 72 -4.12 13.76 12.63
CA LYS A 72 -4.75 13.21 13.84
C LYS A 72 -5.28 11.78 13.62
N GLU A 73 -5.99 11.57 12.51
CA GLU A 73 -6.50 10.24 12.15
C GLU A 73 -5.35 9.23 11.96
N PHE A 74 -4.26 9.65 11.30
CA PHE A 74 -3.04 8.86 11.20
C PHE A 74 -2.49 8.50 12.58
N PHE A 75 -2.37 9.47 13.48
CA PHE A 75 -1.76 9.30 14.80
C PHE A 75 -2.57 8.34 15.68
N GLU A 76 -3.90 8.43 15.63
CA GLU A 76 -4.81 7.49 16.28
C GLU A 76 -4.68 6.07 15.71
N LEU A 77 -4.56 5.93 14.39
CA LEU A 77 -4.37 4.63 13.76
C LEU A 77 -3.00 4.04 14.08
N TRP A 78 -1.94 4.84 14.10
CA TRP A 78 -0.61 4.39 14.52
C TRP A 78 -0.62 3.91 15.98
N PHE A 79 -1.27 4.66 16.88
CA PHE A 79 -1.47 4.21 18.26
C PHE A 79 -2.19 2.85 18.34
N LYS A 80 -3.23 2.62 17.54
CA LYS A 80 -3.94 1.34 17.49
C LYS A 80 -3.02 0.19 17.03
N ILE A 81 -2.19 0.39 16.02
CA ILE A 81 -1.22 -0.59 15.54
C ILE A 81 -0.16 -0.84 16.63
N TRP A 82 0.39 0.21 17.22
CA TRP A 82 1.36 0.13 18.31
C TRP A 82 0.80 -0.66 19.50
N SER A 83 -0.47 -0.43 19.82
CA SER A 83 -1.17 -1.14 20.89
C SER A 83 -1.45 -2.61 20.59
N LYS A 84 -1.46 -2.98 19.31
CA LYS A 84 -1.82 -4.33 18.84
C LYS A 84 -0.62 -5.26 18.80
N SER A 85 0.56 -4.76 18.49
CA SER A 85 1.76 -5.59 18.31
C SER A 85 3.02 -4.87 18.81
N ASP A 86 3.71 -5.48 19.76
CA ASP A 86 4.99 -4.96 20.26
C ASP A 86 6.09 -4.94 19.19
N LYS A 87 5.98 -5.79 18.16
CA LYS A 87 6.91 -5.77 17.01
C LYS A 87 6.85 -4.45 16.24
N SER A 88 5.70 -3.75 16.26
CA SER A 88 5.53 -2.44 15.60
C SER A 88 6.35 -1.31 16.23
N HIS A 89 7.04 -1.57 17.33
CA HIS A 89 7.74 -0.53 18.09
C HIS A 89 9.15 -0.23 17.57
N GLN A 90 9.70 -1.01 16.63
CA GLN A 90 11.08 -0.85 16.17
C GLN A 90 11.33 -1.44 14.77
N GLY A 91 12.38 -0.96 14.12
CA GLY A 91 12.93 -1.53 12.89
C GLY A 91 11.94 -1.57 11.72
N THR A 92 12.02 -2.63 10.91
CA THR A 92 11.18 -2.76 9.71
C THR A 92 9.68 -2.78 10.02
N ASN A 93 9.27 -3.40 11.12
CA ASN A 93 7.86 -3.42 11.54
C ASN A 93 7.34 -2.03 11.95
N LEU A 94 8.17 -1.21 12.59
CA LEU A 94 7.84 0.19 12.88
C LEU A 94 7.61 0.98 11.58
N LYS A 95 8.47 0.79 10.59
CA LYS A 95 8.32 1.42 9.28
C LYS A 95 7.05 0.98 8.57
N ILE A 96 6.69 -0.32 8.63
CA ILE A 96 5.41 -0.84 8.14
C ILE A 96 4.25 -0.17 8.87
N ALA A 97 4.29 -0.07 10.20
CA ALA A 97 3.23 0.50 11.02
C ALA A 97 2.93 1.96 10.66
N ILE A 98 3.98 2.78 10.56
CA ILE A 98 3.86 4.19 10.14
C ILE A 98 3.30 4.27 8.72
N SER A 99 3.82 3.47 7.79
CA SER A 99 3.37 3.47 6.38
C SER A 99 1.90 3.08 6.25
N VAL A 100 1.46 2.04 6.95
CA VAL A 100 0.04 1.63 6.98
C VAL A 100 -0.84 2.73 7.56
N ALA A 101 -0.44 3.32 8.68
CA ALA A 101 -1.21 4.39 9.30
C ALA A 101 -1.31 5.63 8.41
N MET A 102 -0.25 5.96 7.65
CA MET A 102 -0.24 7.06 6.67
C MET A 102 -1.19 6.83 5.49
N GLU A 103 -1.29 5.59 5.00
CA GLU A 103 -2.06 5.26 3.80
C GLU A 103 -3.54 4.94 4.09
N PHE A 104 -3.85 4.46 5.30
CA PHE A 104 -5.18 3.98 5.68
C PHE A 104 -5.83 4.83 6.79
N ASN A 105 -5.37 6.06 7.02
CA ASN A 105 -6.07 7.02 7.87
C ASN A 105 -7.47 7.39 7.33
N LYS A 106 -7.73 7.13 6.05
CA LYS A 106 -9.07 7.16 5.43
C LYS A 106 -9.47 5.76 4.99
N GLU A 107 -10.78 5.53 4.92
CA GLU A 107 -11.32 4.26 4.43
C GLU A 107 -10.92 4.01 2.97
N VAL A 108 -10.39 2.84 2.70
CA VAL A 108 -9.94 2.40 1.38
C VAL A 108 -10.60 1.08 1.02
N SER A 109 -11.00 0.94 -0.25
CA SER A 109 -11.61 -0.29 -0.78
C SER A 109 -10.69 -1.02 -1.76
N ALA A 110 -10.95 -2.30 -1.97
CA ALA A 110 -10.36 -3.06 -3.06
C ALA A 110 -10.77 -2.45 -4.42
N TRP A 111 -9.85 -2.42 -5.38
CA TRP A 111 -10.07 -1.74 -6.66
C TRP A 111 -11.11 -2.43 -7.55
N TYR A 112 -11.36 -3.73 -7.34
CA TYR A 112 -12.34 -4.53 -8.08
C TYR A 112 -13.71 -4.62 -7.39
N ASN A 113 -13.81 -4.18 -6.13
CA ASN A 113 -15.05 -4.22 -5.35
C ASN A 113 -15.05 -3.14 -4.26
N SER A 114 -15.82 -2.08 -4.47
CA SER A 114 -15.90 -0.95 -3.52
C SER A 114 -16.56 -1.30 -2.18
N SER A 115 -17.27 -2.44 -2.10
CA SER A 115 -17.85 -2.93 -0.84
C SER A 115 -16.83 -3.61 0.06
N LEU A 116 -15.70 -4.08 -0.49
CA LEU A 116 -14.62 -4.72 0.26
C LEU A 116 -13.67 -3.65 0.82
N LYS A 117 -13.82 -3.35 2.09
CA LYS A 117 -12.97 -2.39 2.80
C LYS A 117 -11.70 -3.06 3.30
N ILE A 118 -10.60 -2.34 3.24
CA ILE A 118 -9.30 -2.79 3.74
C ILE A 118 -9.20 -2.39 5.21
N ASP A 119 -8.99 -3.38 6.07
CA ASP A 119 -8.77 -3.16 7.50
C ASP A 119 -7.28 -2.83 7.73
N PRO A 120 -6.94 -1.64 8.23
CA PRO A 120 -5.55 -1.25 8.43
C PRO A 120 -4.81 -2.07 9.48
N ILE A 121 -5.50 -2.59 10.49
CA ILE A 121 -4.87 -3.47 11.49
C ILE A 121 -4.53 -4.82 10.86
N LYS A 122 -5.45 -5.41 10.11
CA LYS A 122 -5.17 -6.64 9.34
C LYS A 122 -4.05 -6.41 8.32
N ARG A 123 -4.01 -5.24 7.64
CA ARG A 123 -2.94 -4.89 6.73
C ARG A 123 -1.57 -4.88 7.41
N TYR A 124 -1.46 -4.24 8.55
CA TYR A 124 -0.21 -4.25 9.32
C TYR A 124 0.19 -5.68 9.70
N LEU A 125 -0.72 -6.46 10.29
CA LEU A 125 -0.45 -7.84 10.71
C LEU A 125 -0.08 -8.76 9.54
N ASN A 126 -0.69 -8.54 8.36
CA ASN A 126 -0.37 -9.29 7.15
C ASN A 126 1.10 -9.06 6.72
N TYR A 127 1.58 -7.82 6.72
CA TYR A 127 2.97 -7.53 6.38
C TYR A 127 3.95 -7.91 7.49
N GLU A 128 3.58 -7.80 8.76
CA GLU A 128 4.37 -8.33 9.89
C GLU A 128 4.61 -9.84 9.72
N ASP A 129 3.54 -10.58 9.42
CA ASP A 129 3.59 -12.02 9.19
C ASP A 129 4.39 -12.37 7.91
N ALA A 130 4.14 -11.66 6.80
CA ALA A 130 4.86 -11.85 5.55
C ALA A 130 6.37 -11.60 5.69
N LEU A 131 6.76 -10.59 6.47
CA LEU A 131 8.17 -10.32 6.80
C LEU A 131 8.78 -11.48 7.61
N GLN A 132 8.07 -11.97 8.63
CA GLN A 132 8.52 -13.06 9.47
C GLN A 132 8.64 -14.38 8.69
N GLN A 133 7.73 -14.64 7.74
CA GLN A 133 7.73 -15.85 6.93
C GLN A 133 8.65 -15.80 5.71
N GLY A 134 9.31 -14.67 5.47
CA GLY A 134 10.22 -14.50 4.33
C GLY A 134 9.52 -14.40 2.97
N PHE A 135 8.26 -13.95 2.93
CA PHE A 135 7.56 -13.68 1.67
C PHE A 135 8.03 -12.40 0.97
N LEU A 136 8.55 -11.44 1.73
CA LEU A 136 9.00 -10.17 1.18
C LEU A 136 10.42 -10.31 0.64
N PHE A 137 10.71 -9.66 -0.48
CA PHE A 137 12.05 -9.64 -1.03
C PHE A 137 13.06 -9.04 -0.04
N GLU A 138 14.30 -9.50 -0.14
CA GLU A 138 15.38 -9.22 0.80
C GLU A 138 15.65 -7.70 0.98
N ASP A 139 15.49 -6.93 -0.08
CA ASP A 139 15.67 -5.47 -0.08
C ASP A 139 14.51 -4.68 0.58
N PHE A 140 13.40 -5.34 0.93
CA PHE A 140 12.27 -4.67 1.58
C PHE A 140 12.67 -3.93 2.86
N ALA A 141 13.54 -4.54 3.68
CA ALA A 141 14.00 -3.92 4.91
C ALA A 141 14.81 -2.63 4.68
N SER A 142 15.43 -2.47 3.51
CA SER A 142 16.22 -1.28 3.15
C SER A 142 15.40 -0.15 2.51
N LEU A 143 14.14 -0.39 2.16
CA LEU A 143 13.25 0.64 1.61
C LEU A 143 13.12 1.82 2.57
N THR A 144 13.03 3.03 2.03
CA THR A 144 12.63 4.20 2.80
C THR A 144 11.19 4.06 3.30
N VAL A 145 10.79 4.85 4.28
CA VAL A 145 9.39 4.85 4.76
C VAL A 145 8.43 5.29 3.64
N GLN A 146 8.84 6.19 2.76
CA GLN A 146 8.02 6.63 1.62
C GLN A 146 7.86 5.53 0.57
N GLU A 147 8.92 4.78 0.27
CA GLU A 147 8.83 3.60 -0.61
C GLU A 147 7.98 2.50 0.02
N THR A 148 8.08 2.29 1.33
CA THR A 148 7.25 1.33 2.07
C THR A 148 5.77 1.70 2.00
N ARG A 149 5.41 2.99 1.99
CA ARG A 149 4.03 3.45 1.75
C ARG A 149 3.48 2.92 0.41
N ASN A 150 4.31 2.90 -0.65
CA ASN A 150 3.95 2.38 -1.97
C ASN A 150 3.92 0.84 -2.04
N VAL A 151 4.30 0.15 -0.99
CA VAL A 151 4.10 -1.29 -0.82
C VAL A 151 2.78 -1.57 -0.09
N VAL A 152 2.60 -0.98 1.09
CA VAL A 152 1.47 -1.31 1.97
C VAL A 152 0.13 -0.79 1.47
N ASN A 153 0.12 0.20 0.59
CA ASN A 153 -1.10 0.83 0.05
C ASN A 153 -1.82 0.01 -1.04
N ALA A 154 -1.49 -1.26 -1.19
CA ALA A 154 -2.13 -2.16 -2.14
C ALA A 154 -3.66 -2.15 -2.00
N LYS A 155 -4.37 -1.88 -3.10
CA LYS A 155 -5.85 -1.77 -3.14
C LYS A 155 -6.52 -3.14 -3.30
N ILE A 156 -6.18 -4.06 -2.42
CA ILE A 156 -6.65 -5.45 -2.34
C ILE A 156 -6.89 -5.79 -0.86
N THR A 157 -7.86 -6.62 -0.54
CA THR A 157 -8.04 -7.10 0.85
C THR A 157 -6.89 -8.02 1.25
N ASP A 158 -6.64 -8.16 2.55
CA ASP A 158 -5.55 -9.01 3.04
C ASP A 158 -5.83 -10.50 2.82
N ASP A 159 -7.09 -10.91 2.84
CA ASP A 159 -7.49 -12.27 2.49
C ASP A 159 -7.20 -12.57 1.00
N ASP A 160 -7.53 -11.64 0.11
CA ASP A 160 -7.23 -11.76 -1.32
C ASP A 160 -5.73 -11.66 -1.60
N MET A 161 -4.98 -10.86 -0.84
CA MET A 161 -3.52 -10.80 -0.94
C MET A 161 -2.88 -12.14 -0.57
N ASN A 162 -3.33 -12.77 0.50
CA ASN A 162 -2.85 -14.08 0.92
C ASN A 162 -3.24 -15.16 -0.10
N TRP A 163 -4.45 -15.10 -0.62
CA TRP A 163 -4.86 -15.99 -1.70
C TRP A 163 -3.98 -15.82 -2.94
N LEU A 164 -3.69 -14.58 -3.34
CA LEU A 164 -2.86 -14.29 -4.52
C LEU A 164 -1.42 -14.79 -4.34
N ARG A 165 -0.80 -14.63 -3.17
CA ARG A 165 0.51 -15.22 -2.83
C ARG A 165 0.49 -16.74 -3.00
N ASN A 166 -0.52 -17.41 -2.45
CA ASN A 166 -0.66 -18.86 -2.55
C ASN A 166 -0.90 -19.30 -3.99
N TYR A 167 -1.75 -18.58 -4.73
CA TYR A 167 -2.03 -18.88 -6.14
C TYR A 167 -0.77 -18.83 -6.98
N VAL A 168 0.03 -17.79 -6.87
CA VAL A 168 1.29 -17.65 -7.62
C VAL A 168 2.29 -18.74 -7.22
N LYS A 169 2.45 -18.99 -5.92
CA LYS A 169 3.34 -20.04 -5.41
C LYS A 169 3.00 -21.42 -5.97
N GLN A 170 1.72 -21.74 -6.09
CA GLN A 170 1.26 -23.06 -6.54
C GLN A 170 1.20 -23.20 -8.07
N ASN A 171 0.80 -22.12 -8.78
CA ASN A 171 0.47 -22.20 -10.20
C ASN A 171 1.49 -21.51 -11.11
N LYS A 172 2.31 -20.61 -10.58
CA LYS A 172 3.29 -19.80 -11.32
C LYS A 172 4.59 -19.59 -10.53
N PRO A 173 5.21 -20.67 -10.03
CA PRO A 173 6.42 -20.55 -9.20
C PRO A 173 7.59 -19.88 -9.91
N ASP A 174 7.63 -19.95 -11.25
CA ASP A 174 8.59 -19.25 -12.10
C ASP A 174 8.49 -17.71 -12.01
N MET A 175 7.35 -17.17 -11.56
CA MET A 175 7.18 -15.74 -11.29
C MET A 175 7.75 -15.29 -9.94
N LEU A 176 8.18 -16.19 -9.06
CA LEU A 176 8.72 -15.84 -7.74
C LEU A 176 10.16 -15.32 -7.81
N THR A 177 10.42 -14.45 -8.75
CA THR A 177 11.66 -13.68 -8.90
C THR A 177 11.32 -12.19 -8.89
N ARG A 178 12.29 -11.33 -8.58
CA ARG A 178 12.06 -9.88 -8.59
C ARG A 178 11.47 -9.38 -9.92
N SER A 179 12.00 -9.84 -11.05
CA SER A 179 11.49 -9.50 -12.37
C SER A 179 10.14 -10.16 -12.67
N GLY A 180 9.94 -11.41 -12.26
CA GLY A 180 8.68 -12.14 -12.51
C GLY A 180 7.50 -11.53 -11.78
N ILE A 181 7.68 -11.22 -10.49
CA ILE A 181 6.60 -10.72 -9.63
C ILE A 181 6.05 -9.36 -10.06
N THR A 182 6.84 -8.57 -10.78
CA THR A 182 6.40 -7.28 -11.31
C THR A 182 5.60 -7.37 -12.60
N ARG A 183 5.38 -8.58 -13.15
CA ARG A 183 4.63 -8.83 -14.38
C ARG A 183 3.27 -9.48 -14.15
N GLY A 184 2.55 -9.04 -13.12
CA GLY A 184 1.23 -9.58 -12.76
C GLY A 184 0.22 -9.59 -13.91
N TYR A 185 0.36 -8.69 -14.88
CA TYR A 185 -0.48 -8.64 -16.10
C TYR A 185 -0.44 -9.96 -16.90
N THR A 186 0.62 -10.75 -16.77
CA THR A 186 0.72 -12.05 -17.46
C THR A 186 -0.17 -13.14 -16.86
N LEU A 187 -0.74 -12.89 -15.67
CA LEU A 187 -1.67 -13.83 -15.02
C LEU A 187 -3.07 -13.82 -15.64
N ILE A 188 -3.43 -12.77 -16.38
CA ILE A 188 -4.77 -12.60 -16.93
C ILE A 188 -4.74 -12.34 -18.43
N LYS A 189 -5.88 -12.58 -19.08
CA LYS A 189 -6.06 -12.30 -20.51
C LYS A 189 -6.62 -10.89 -20.69
N TYR A 190 -6.20 -10.23 -21.78
CA TYR A 190 -6.84 -8.99 -22.22
C TYR A 190 -8.19 -9.32 -22.86
N VAL A 191 -9.27 -8.81 -22.30
CA VAL A 191 -10.64 -9.06 -22.77
C VAL A 191 -11.49 -7.80 -22.63
N MET A 192 -12.38 -7.57 -23.63
CA MET A 192 -13.34 -6.45 -23.64
C MET A 192 -14.71 -6.86 -23.09
N LYS A 193 -14.99 -8.15 -23.03
CA LYS A 193 -16.23 -8.72 -22.52
C LYS A 193 -15.92 -9.90 -21.62
N ASN A 194 -16.70 -10.06 -20.56
CA ASN A 194 -16.61 -11.22 -19.69
C ASN A 194 -16.87 -12.49 -20.52
N PRO A 195 -15.96 -13.46 -20.51
CA PRO A 195 -16.06 -14.65 -21.39
C PRO A 195 -17.24 -15.57 -21.08
N GLU A 196 -17.81 -15.51 -19.87
CA GLU A 196 -18.96 -16.33 -19.47
C GLU A 196 -20.30 -15.59 -19.63
N THR A 197 -20.32 -14.32 -19.27
CA THR A 197 -21.57 -13.54 -19.20
C THR A 197 -21.77 -12.60 -20.40
N GLY A 198 -20.72 -12.32 -21.19
CA GLY A 198 -20.76 -11.36 -22.27
C GLY A 198 -20.81 -9.88 -21.83
N VAL A 199 -20.82 -9.61 -20.52
CA VAL A 199 -20.88 -8.26 -19.97
C VAL A 199 -19.63 -7.48 -20.38
N SER A 200 -19.83 -6.25 -20.87
CA SER A 200 -18.73 -5.36 -21.26
C SER A 200 -17.86 -4.96 -20.06
N VAL A 201 -16.56 -4.84 -20.28
CA VAL A 201 -15.61 -4.33 -19.29
C VAL A 201 -15.90 -2.88 -18.86
N GLN A 202 -16.66 -2.15 -19.65
CA GLN A 202 -17.14 -0.81 -19.31
C GLN A 202 -18.33 -0.83 -18.35
N SER A 203 -18.93 -2.00 -18.13
CA SER A 203 -20.02 -2.18 -17.18
C SER A 203 -19.50 -2.34 -15.76
N GLY A 204 -20.14 -1.71 -14.79
CA GLY A 204 -19.82 -1.88 -13.36
C GLY A 204 -20.02 -3.30 -12.82
N ASN A 205 -20.59 -4.22 -13.60
CA ASN A 205 -20.85 -5.61 -13.21
C ASN A 205 -20.01 -6.63 -14.00
N PHE A 206 -18.90 -6.22 -14.55
CA PHE A 206 -18.02 -7.09 -15.35
C PHE A 206 -17.55 -8.33 -14.58
N TYR A 207 -17.19 -8.20 -13.32
CA TYR A 207 -16.74 -9.30 -12.45
C TYR A 207 -17.87 -9.98 -11.67
N GLY A 208 -19.12 -9.57 -11.86
CA GLY A 208 -20.26 -10.04 -11.08
C GLY A 208 -20.56 -9.17 -9.84
N PRO A 209 -21.53 -9.59 -9.00
CA PRO A 209 -22.04 -8.75 -7.92
C PRO A 209 -21.11 -8.58 -6.72
N ASN A 210 -20.29 -9.59 -6.42
CA ASN A 210 -19.40 -9.59 -5.25
C ASN A 210 -18.00 -10.14 -5.60
N PRO A 211 -17.28 -9.47 -6.51
CA PRO A 211 -15.99 -10.00 -6.97
C PRO A 211 -14.91 -9.94 -5.89
N THR A 212 -14.04 -10.95 -5.96
CA THR A 212 -12.76 -11.01 -5.28
C THR A 212 -11.64 -11.01 -6.32
N ILE A 213 -10.38 -11.07 -5.89
CA ILE A 213 -9.26 -11.18 -6.83
C ILE A 213 -9.33 -12.45 -7.71
N LYS A 214 -10.04 -13.48 -7.27
CA LYS A 214 -10.25 -14.72 -8.02
C LYS A 214 -11.01 -14.48 -9.31
N GLU A 215 -12.06 -13.65 -9.27
CA GLU A 215 -12.84 -13.26 -10.45
C GLU A 215 -11.99 -12.44 -11.42
N VAL A 216 -11.09 -11.58 -10.92
CA VAL A 216 -10.13 -10.86 -11.76
C VAL A 216 -9.20 -11.84 -12.49
N ILE A 217 -8.62 -12.79 -11.78
CA ILE A 217 -7.75 -13.81 -12.38
C ILE A 217 -8.54 -14.67 -13.40
N LYS A 218 -9.77 -15.03 -13.08
CA LYS A 218 -10.62 -15.89 -13.93
C LYS A 218 -11.05 -15.19 -15.21
N TYR A 219 -11.54 -13.97 -15.11
CA TYR A 219 -12.19 -13.30 -16.23
C TYR A 219 -11.28 -12.36 -17.01
N GLY A 220 -10.13 -11.96 -16.44
CA GLY A 220 -9.23 -11.03 -17.09
C GLY A 220 -9.72 -9.58 -17.03
N GLY A 221 -9.36 -8.79 -18.05
CA GLY A 221 -9.73 -7.38 -18.12
C GLY A 221 -8.91 -6.62 -19.16
N VAL A 222 -9.01 -5.31 -19.13
CA VAL A 222 -8.21 -4.43 -19.99
C VAL A 222 -7.00 -3.87 -19.24
N CYS A 223 -6.26 -2.95 -19.86
CA CYS A 223 -5.03 -2.36 -19.34
C CYS A 223 -5.12 -1.91 -17.87
N GLY A 224 -6.24 -1.34 -17.45
CA GLY A 224 -6.45 -0.94 -16.06
C GLY A 224 -6.42 -2.11 -15.06
N ALA A 225 -7.06 -3.22 -15.39
CA ALA A 225 -7.01 -4.44 -14.57
C ALA A 225 -5.63 -5.07 -14.56
N MET A 226 -4.98 -5.14 -15.73
CA MET A 226 -3.63 -5.68 -15.89
C MET A 226 -2.60 -4.90 -15.06
N SER A 227 -2.63 -3.57 -15.13
CA SER A 227 -1.70 -2.71 -14.39
C SER A 227 -1.95 -2.75 -12.89
N LYS A 228 -3.22 -2.71 -12.45
CA LYS A 228 -3.56 -2.81 -11.03
C LYS A 228 -3.19 -4.18 -10.44
N LEU A 229 -3.43 -5.27 -11.19
CA LEU A 229 -3.01 -6.61 -10.76
C LEU A 229 -1.48 -6.71 -10.63
N SER A 230 -0.74 -6.13 -11.58
CA SER A 230 0.72 -6.07 -11.50
C SER A 230 1.20 -5.32 -10.26
N CYS A 231 0.56 -4.20 -9.92
CA CYS A 231 0.88 -3.44 -8.72
C CYS A 231 0.63 -4.27 -7.45
N VAL A 232 -0.58 -4.81 -7.28
CA VAL A 232 -0.92 -5.53 -6.03
C VAL A 232 -0.12 -6.82 -5.87
N LEU A 233 0.27 -7.47 -6.97
CA LEU A 233 1.16 -8.62 -6.91
C LEU A 233 2.57 -8.22 -6.47
N ALA A 234 3.15 -7.19 -7.06
CA ALA A 234 4.44 -6.65 -6.67
C ALA A 234 4.45 -6.25 -5.19
N GLN A 235 3.44 -5.50 -4.76
CA GLN A 235 3.25 -5.05 -3.39
C GLN A 235 3.09 -6.22 -2.39
N ALA A 236 2.39 -7.29 -2.78
CA ALA A 236 2.24 -8.48 -1.96
C ALA A 236 3.57 -9.15 -1.59
N TYR A 237 4.61 -8.91 -2.38
CA TYR A 237 5.98 -9.40 -2.16
C TYR A 237 6.98 -8.31 -1.76
N GLY A 238 6.50 -7.14 -1.36
CA GLY A 238 7.33 -6.07 -0.80
C GLY A 238 7.98 -5.16 -1.84
N VAL A 239 7.48 -5.14 -3.08
CA VAL A 239 7.99 -4.27 -4.15
C VAL A 239 7.11 -3.03 -4.27
N PRO A 240 7.66 -1.82 -4.08
CA PRO A 240 6.93 -0.58 -4.34
C PRO A 240 6.42 -0.55 -5.78
N ALA A 241 5.12 -0.34 -5.94
CA ALA A 241 4.50 -0.27 -7.27
C ALA A 241 3.23 0.56 -7.25
N PHE A 242 2.90 1.14 -8.38
CA PHE A 242 1.70 1.93 -8.54
C PHE A 242 1.27 2.09 -10.01
N PRO A 243 -0.05 2.20 -10.31
CA PRO A 243 -0.52 2.40 -11.66
C PRO A 243 -0.23 3.82 -12.14
N VAL A 244 0.01 4.01 -13.43
CA VAL A 244 0.22 5.32 -14.09
C VAL A 244 -0.55 5.38 -15.39
N GLY A 245 -0.83 6.62 -15.85
CA GLY A 245 -1.46 6.86 -17.15
C GLY A 245 -0.43 7.04 -18.27
N GLN A 246 -0.73 6.45 -19.42
CA GLN A 246 -0.18 6.81 -20.72
C GLN A 246 -1.34 7.27 -21.62
N PRO A 247 -1.11 7.98 -22.73
CA PRO A 247 -2.21 8.39 -23.61
C PRO A 247 -3.06 7.19 -24.06
N GLY A 248 -4.34 7.17 -23.65
CA GLY A 248 -5.27 6.08 -23.94
C GLY A 248 -4.94 4.71 -23.32
N HIS A 249 -4.01 4.65 -22.36
CA HIS A 249 -3.53 3.42 -21.76
C HIS A 249 -3.27 3.57 -20.26
N CYS A 250 -3.40 2.46 -19.53
CA CYS A 250 -3.02 2.34 -18.14
C CYS A 250 -1.79 1.43 -18.04
N ALA A 251 -0.68 1.99 -17.59
CA ALA A 251 0.56 1.30 -17.26
C ALA A 251 0.78 1.29 -15.73
N TYR A 252 1.94 0.90 -15.27
CA TYR A 252 2.33 0.98 -13.86
C TYR A 252 3.84 1.23 -13.73
N ILE A 253 4.23 1.69 -12.56
CA ILE A 253 5.64 1.87 -12.20
C ILE A 253 5.95 0.94 -11.02
N PHE A 254 7.15 0.41 -10.98
CA PHE A 254 7.66 -0.38 -9.86
C PHE A 254 9.13 -0.08 -9.59
N LEU A 255 9.57 -0.26 -8.36
CA LEU A 255 10.97 -0.12 -7.98
C LEU A 255 11.73 -1.39 -8.35
N ASN A 256 12.72 -1.27 -9.25
CA ASN A 256 13.56 -2.40 -9.67
C ASN A 256 14.69 -2.70 -8.66
N SER A 257 15.47 -3.75 -8.92
CA SER A 257 16.59 -4.16 -8.06
C SER A 257 17.71 -3.13 -7.95
N ASP A 258 17.82 -2.24 -8.94
CA ASP A 258 18.84 -1.17 -8.96
C ASP A 258 18.35 0.11 -8.24
N HIS A 259 17.23 0.02 -7.51
CA HIS A 259 16.61 1.12 -6.79
C HIS A 259 16.14 2.28 -7.70
N ASN A 260 15.74 1.94 -8.93
CA ASN A 260 15.16 2.87 -9.87
C ASN A 260 13.71 2.51 -10.18
N TYR A 261 12.84 3.52 -10.32
CA TYR A 261 11.50 3.30 -10.81
C TYR A 261 11.49 3.00 -12.30
N GLN A 262 10.85 1.89 -12.66
CA GLN A 262 10.74 1.39 -14.02
C GLN A 262 9.28 1.29 -14.45
N LEU A 263 9.00 1.64 -15.71
CA LEU A 263 7.67 1.52 -16.29
C LEU A 263 7.41 0.07 -16.70
N GLY A 264 6.27 -0.47 -16.29
CA GLY A 264 5.77 -1.79 -16.67
C GLY A 264 4.52 -1.69 -17.55
N TYR A 265 4.30 -2.67 -18.42
CA TYR A 265 3.19 -2.71 -19.37
C TYR A 265 3.12 -1.45 -20.26
N ASP A 266 4.28 -1.02 -20.70
CA ASP A 266 4.48 0.14 -21.57
C ASP A 266 4.12 -0.20 -23.01
N VAL A 267 3.25 0.60 -23.65
CA VAL A 267 2.85 0.42 -25.05
C VAL A 267 3.51 1.43 -25.99
N TYR A 268 4.25 2.39 -25.47
CA TYR A 268 4.90 3.47 -26.24
C TYR A 268 6.41 3.35 -26.32
N GLY A 269 7.01 2.37 -25.63
CA GLY A 269 8.47 2.24 -25.57
C GLY A 269 9.15 3.36 -24.78
N TRP A 270 8.48 3.95 -23.79
CA TRP A 270 9.05 4.97 -22.93
C TRP A 270 10.09 4.36 -22.00
N LYS A 271 11.35 4.76 -22.16
CA LYS A 271 12.45 4.25 -21.34
C LYS A 271 12.45 4.95 -20.00
N GLY A 272 11.91 4.24 -18.99
CA GLY A 272 11.95 4.70 -17.61
C GLY A 272 11.11 5.93 -17.33
N CYS A 273 10.94 6.26 -16.08
CA CYS A 273 10.16 7.40 -15.62
C CYS A 273 11.01 8.61 -15.22
N GLY A 274 12.26 8.63 -15.57
CA GLY A 274 13.16 9.65 -15.07
C GLY A 274 13.35 9.58 -13.54
N ASN A 275 14.24 10.39 -13.00
CA ASN A 275 14.37 10.58 -11.56
C ASN A 275 13.17 11.43 -11.09
N TYR A 276 12.25 10.81 -10.39
CA TYR A 276 11.20 11.50 -9.66
C TYR A 276 11.63 11.73 -8.21
#